data_c5bf64cdc919a26176abf2bea659a441
#
_entry.id   c5bf64cdc919a26176abf2bea659a441
#
_cell.length_a   1.000
_cell.length_b   1.000
_cell.length_c   1.000
_cell.angle_alpha   90.00
_cell.angle_beta   90.00
_cell.angle_gamma   90.00
#
_symmetry.space_group_name_H-M   'P 1'
#
loop_
_entity.id
_entity.type
_entity.pdbx_description
1 polymer ?
#
loop_
_entity_poly.entity_id
_entity_poly.type
_entity_poly.pdbx_seq_one_letter_code
_entity_poly.pdbx_strand_id
1 'polypeptide(L)'
;MTAKELHDKCMALQQEYDDKKSELREQYAIEHNPVKVGDIVTDHYHTIRVEEMSVYGHPIPAMRYTGTELTQKGVPKKHQPWKPNPVFQHSIRIINEKPYKYKED
;
A
#
# COMPACT_ATOMS: atom_id res chain seq x y z
N MET A 1 -10.11 -40.17 -14.97
CA MET A 1 -9.78 -38.74 -15.13
C MET A 1 -8.97 -38.56 -16.40
N THR A 2 -9.38 -37.65 -17.26
CA THR A 2 -8.61 -37.28 -18.45
C THR A 2 -7.49 -36.33 -18.09
N ALA A 3 -6.51 -36.17 -19.00
CA ALA A 3 -5.44 -35.21 -18.81
C ALA A 3 -5.96 -33.76 -18.71
N LYS A 4 -7.01 -33.44 -19.47
CA LYS A 4 -7.66 -32.13 -19.38
C LYS A 4 -8.30 -31.89 -18.02
N GLU A 5 -9.01 -32.92 -17.49
CA GLU A 5 -9.61 -32.81 -16.15
C GLU A 5 -8.57 -32.61 -15.07
N LEU A 6 -7.45 -33.31 -15.15
CA LEU A 6 -6.33 -33.14 -14.23
C LEU A 6 -5.79 -31.70 -14.29
N HIS A 7 -5.55 -31.21 -15.51
CA HIS A 7 -5.06 -29.85 -15.73
C HIS A 7 -6.03 -28.80 -15.16
N ASP A 8 -7.33 -28.94 -15.47
CA ASP A 8 -8.36 -28.01 -15.00
C ASP A 8 -8.46 -27.98 -13.47
N LYS A 9 -8.35 -29.16 -12.82
CA LYS A 9 -8.35 -29.25 -11.36
C LYS A 9 -7.11 -28.63 -10.74
N CYS A 10 -5.95 -28.82 -11.34
CA CYS A 10 -4.72 -28.20 -10.87
C CYS A 10 -4.77 -26.67 -11.00
N MET A 11 -5.32 -26.18 -12.10
CA MET A 11 -5.49 -24.74 -12.32
C MET A 11 -6.47 -24.14 -11.29
N ALA A 12 -7.57 -24.84 -10.99
CA ALA A 12 -8.53 -24.39 -9.99
C ALA A 12 -7.91 -24.34 -8.60
N LEU A 13 -7.11 -25.34 -8.22
CA LEU A 13 -6.40 -25.35 -6.95
C LEU A 13 -5.38 -24.23 -6.83
N GLN A 14 -4.65 -23.98 -7.91
CA GLN A 14 -3.67 -22.89 -7.96
C GLN A 14 -4.36 -21.54 -7.79
N GLN A 15 -5.49 -21.33 -8.48
CA GLN A 15 -6.27 -20.11 -8.36
C GLN A 15 -6.80 -19.91 -6.95
N GLU A 16 -7.33 -20.97 -6.31
CA GLU A 16 -7.80 -20.93 -4.95
C GLU A 16 -6.67 -20.57 -3.98
N TYR A 17 -5.51 -21.16 -4.16
CA TYR A 17 -4.33 -20.87 -3.34
C TYR A 17 -3.91 -19.40 -3.47
N ASP A 18 -3.86 -18.90 -4.71
CA ASP A 18 -3.46 -17.51 -4.99
C ASP A 18 -4.46 -16.52 -4.37
N ASP A 19 -5.77 -16.81 -4.46
CA ASP A 19 -6.80 -15.96 -3.89
C ASP A 19 -6.68 -15.91 -2.36
N LYS A 20 -6.51 -17.05 -1.71
CA LYS A 20 -6.34 -17.12 -0.25
C LYS A 20 -5.07 -16.43 0.21
N LYS A 21 -3.99 -16.60 -0.53
CA LYS A 21 -2.72 -15.94 -0.23
C LYS A 21 -2.87 -14.41 -0.33
N SER A 22 -3.54 -13.92 -1.36
CA SER A 22 -3.79 -12.50 -1.54
C SER A 22 -4.65 -11.92 -0.42
N GLU A 23 -5.69 -12.64 0.00
CA GLU A 23 -6.54 -12.23 1.12
C GLU A 23 -5.76 -12.12 2.43
N LEU A 24 -4.91 -13.10 2.73
CA LEU A 24 -4.08 -13.08 3.95
C LEU A 24 -3.08 -11.92 3.93
N ARG A 25 -2.47 -11.66 2.78
CA ARG A 25 -1.51 -10.55 2.64
C ARG A 25 -2.20 -9.21 2.82
N GLU A 26 -3.37 -9.05 2.22
CA GLU A 26 -4.17 -7.84 2.34
C GLU A 26 -4.62 -7.63 3.79
N GLN A 27 -5.10 -8.68 4.45
CA GLN A 27 -5.50 -8.63 5.84
C GLN A 27 -4.35 -8.20 6.74
N TYR A 28 -3.16 -8.78 6.57
CA TYR A 28 -1.97 -8.41 7.32
C TYR A 28 -1.64 -6.92 7.13
N ALA A 29 -1.61 -6.47 5.87
CA ALA A 29 -1.27 -5.08 5.56
C ALA A 29 -2.28 -4.10 6.17
N ILE A 30 -3.57 -4.43 6.12
CA ILE A 30 -4.64 -3.61 6.70
C ILE A 30 -4.52 -3.55 8.23
N GLU A 31 -4.27 -4.68 8.88
CA GLU A 31 -4.13 -4.74 10.34
C GLU A 31 -2.96 -3.89 10.86
N HIS A 32 -1.89 -3.78 10.06
CA HIS A 32 -0.69 -3.03 10.42
C HIS A 32 -0.63 -1.63 9.81
N ASN A 33 -1.71 -1.20 9.15
CA ASN A 33 -1.77 0.10 8.49
C ASN A 33 -2.07 1.22 9.49
N PRO A 34 -1.14 2.17 9.71
CA PRO A 34 -1.35 3.27 10.64
C PRO A 34 -2.07 4.48 10.03
N VAL A 35 -2.37 4.45 8.73
CA VAL A 35 -2.81 5.61 7.96
C VAL A 35 -4.24 5.42 7.45
N LYS A 36 -5.01 6.49 7.46
CA LYS A 36 -6.37 6.54 6.90
C LYS A 36 -6.41 7.50 5.71
N VAL A 37 -7.38 7.32 4.82
CA VAL A 37 -7.63 8.28 3.75
C VAL A 37 -7.88 9.67 4.36
N GLY A 38 -7.21 10.67 3.82
CA GLY A 38 -7.24 12.03 4.33
C GLY A 38 -6.10 12.38 5.27
N ASP A 39 -5.37 11.39 5.78
CA ASP A 39 -4.19 11.65 6.61
C ASP A 39 -3.06 12.26 5.78
N ILE A 40 -2.20 13.01 6.47
CA ILE A 40 -1.02 13.64 5.85
C ILE A 40 0.20 12.82 6.27
N VAL A 41 0.92 12.29 5.29
CA VAL A 41 2.13 11.49 5.51
C VAL A 41 3.33 12.15 4.84
N THR A 42 4.48 12.07 5.51
CA THR A 42 5.74 12.64 5.03
C THR A 42 6.81 11.55 4.99
N ASP A 43 7.50 11.44 3.87
CA ASP A 43 8.70 10.62 3.74
C ASP A 43 9.95 11.51 3.60
N HIS A 44 11.06 10.94 3.10
CA HIS A 44 12.30 11.71 2.92
C HIS A 44 12.24 12.74 1.80
N TYR A 45 11.25 12.66 0.91
CA TYR A 45 11.23 13.42 -0.33
C TYR A 45 10.06 14.37 -0.43
N HIS A 46 8.90 14.00 0.12
CA HIS A 46 7.69 14.80 -0.07
C HIS A 46 6.63 14.50 1.00
N THR A 47 5.62 15.35 1.03
CA THR A 47 4.46 15.22 1.89
C THR A 47 3.22 15.10 1.00
N ILE A 48 2.35 14.12 1.29
CA ILE A 48 1.11 13.93 0.55
C ILE A 48 -0.08 13.85 1.51
N ARG A 49 -1.26 14.23 1.00
CA ARG A 49 -2.53 13.91 1.64
C ARG A 49 -3.04 12.62 0.98
N VAL A 50 -3.22 11.57 1.76
CA VAL A 50 -3.57 10.25 1.26
C VAL A 50 -4.97 10.22 0.67
N GLU A 51 -5.10 9.80 -0.57
CA GLU A 51 -6.38 9.62 -1.27
C GLU A 51 -6.66 8.16 -1.58
N GLU A 52 -5.62 7.38 -1.86
CA GLU A 52 -5.73 5.95 -2.17
C GLU A 52 -4.63 5.16 -1.46
N MET A 53 -4.94 3.91 -1.15
CA MET A 53 -4.02 2.99 -0.51
C MET A 53 -4.05 1.64 -1.23
N SER A 54 -2.90 0.98 -1.34
CA SER A 54 -2.80 -0.37 -1.91
C SER A 54 -1.76 -1.19 -1.18
N VAL A 55 -1.86 -2.51 -1.29
CA VAL A 55 -0.92 -3.44 -0.68
C VAL A 55 0.32 -3.58 -1.57
N TYR A 56 1.49 -3.60 -0.98
CA TYR A 56 2.76 -3.63 -1.68
C TYR A 56 3.82 -4.41 -0.87
N GLY A 57 4.71 -5.06 -1.58
CA GLY A 57 5.94 -5.61 -1.00
C GLY A 57 5.99 -7.11 -0.80
N HIS A 58 7.20 -7.63 -0.74
CA HIS A 58 7.54 -9.02 -0.49
C HIS A 58 8.78 -9.09 0.39
N PRO A 59 8.91 -10.11 1.22
CA PRO A 59 7.94 -11.16 1.55
C PRO A 59 6.82 -10.68 2.46
N ILE A 60 7.05 -9.61 3.24
CA ILE A 60 6.07 -9.05 4.17
C ILE A 60 5.36 -7.88 3.48
N PRO A 61 4.02 -7.95 3.34
CA PRO A 61 3.30 -6.86 2.70
C PRO A 61 3.18 -5.63 3.60
N ALA A 62 3.21 -4.47 2.97
CA ALA A 62 2.99 -3.18 3.61
C ALA A 62 2.07 -2.35 2.74
N MET A 63 1.71 -1.14 3.18
CA MET A 63 0.83 -0.27 2.41
C MET A 63 1.63 0.72 1.56
N ARG A 64 1.08 1.05 0.43
CA ARG A 64 1.55 2.12 -0.46
C ARG A 64 0.45 3.16 -0.55
N TYR A 65 0.82 4.43 -0.38
CA TYR A 65 -0.13 5.54 -0.33
C TYR A 65 0.08 6.47 -1.51
N THR A 66 -1.01 6.89 -2.13
CA THR A 66 -0.98 7.90 -3.19
C THR A 66 -1.98 9.00 -2.86
N GLY A 67 -1.69 10.20 -3.33
CA GLY A 67 -2.58 11.33 -3.08
C GLY A 67 -1.99 12.64 -3.59
N THR A 68 -2.52 13.74 -3.10
CA THR A 68 -2.11 15.08 -3.49
C THR A 68 -0.84 15.49 -2.77
N GLU A 69 0.19 15.85 -3.50
CA GLU A 69 1.43 16.38 -2.91
C GLU A 69 1.18 17.78 -2.34
N LEU A 70 1.69 18.00 -1.12
CA LEU A 70 1.53 19.26 -0.40
C LEU A 70 2.84 20.02 -0.32
N THR A 71 2.74 21.35 -0.24
CA THR A 71 3.89 22.22 0.06
C THR A 71 4.24 22.13 1.55
N GLN A 72 5.37 22.74 1.94
CA GLN A 72 5.75 22.85 3.35
C GLN A 72 4.69 23.55 4.21
N LYS A 73 3.85 24.37 3.60
CA LYS A 73 2.75 25.05 4.29
C LYS A 73 1.47 24.22 4.39
N GLY A 74 1.49 22.99 3.89
CA GLY A 74 0.35 22.09 3.94
C GLY A 74 -0.73 22.34 2.90
N VAL A 75 -0.43 23.12 1.85
CA VAL A 75 -1.37 23.37 0.75
C VAL A 75 -0.95 22.58 -0.50
N PRO A 76 -1.91 22.17 -1.36
CA PRO A 76 -1.57 21.45 -2.58
C PRO A 76 -0.62 22.24 -3.48
N LYS A 77 0.35 21.54 -4.07
CA LYS A 77 1.27 22.16 -5.04
C LYS A 77 0.50 22.59 -6.30
N LYS A 78 0.81 23.77 -6.82
CA LYS A 78 0.05 24.38 -7.92
C LYS A 78 0.24 23.71 -9.28
N HIS A 79 1.34 23.07 -9.54
CA HIS A 79 1.63 22.46 -10.85
C HIS A 79 2.01 21.00 -10.68
N GLN A 80 1.03 20.12 -10.82
CA GLN A 80 1.23 18.67 -10.79
C GLN A 80 0.76 18.08 -12.11
N PRO A 81 1.60 18.13 -13.17
CA PRO A 81 1.21 17.54 -14.46
C PRO A 81 1.11 16.02 -14.44
N TRP A 82 1.62 15.38 -13.39
CA TRP A 82 1.57 13.93 -13.17
C TRP A 82 1.18 13.62 -11.73
N LYS A 83 0.74 12.38 -11.53
CA LYS A 83 0.48 11.90 -10.15
C LYS A 83 1.78 11.94 -9.37
N PRO A 84 1.77 12.42 -8.11
CA PRO A 84 2.95 12.37 -7.25
C PRO A 84 3.44 10.95 -7.07
N ASN A 85 4.72 10.79 -6.79
CA ASN A 85 5.28 9.49 -6.46
C ASN A 85 4.61 8.92 -5.21
N PRO A 86 4.34 7.59 -5.17
CA PRO A 86 3.73 6.99 -4.01
C PRO A 86 4.65 7.07 -2.79
N VAL A 87 4.04 7.12 -1.60
CA VAL A 87 4.74 6.99 -0.32
C VAL A 87 4.56 5.56 0.17
N PHE A 88 5.65 4.89 0.53
CA PHE A 88 5.62 3.53 1.05
C PHE A 88 5.61 3.56 2.57
N GLN A 89 4.84 2.66 3.21
CA GLN A 89 4.71 2.62 4.66
C GLN A 89 6.05 2.59 5.39
N HIS A 90 7.00 1.81 4.91
CA HIS A 90 8.32 1.70 5.55
C HIS A 90 9.19 2.95 5.38
N SER A 91 8.83 3.87 4.51
CA SER A 91 9.54 5.13 4.29
C SER A 91 8.92 6.31 5.00
N ILE A 92 7.75 6.14 5.62
CA ILE A 92 7.07 7.23 6.33
C ILE A 92 7.88 7.62 7.57
N ARG A 93 8.05 8.93 7.76
CA ARG A 93 8.69 9.50 8.95
C ARG A 93 7.71 10.19 9.87
N ILE A 94 6.66 10.78 9.32
CA ILE A 94 5.67 11.58 10.07
C ILE A 94 4.28 11.28 9.54
N ILE A 95 3.32 11.06 10.45
CA ILE A 95 1.90 10.94 10.14
C ILE A 95 1.16 11.99 10.96
N ASN A 96 0.45 12.92 10.28
CA ASN A 96 -0.32 13.98 10.92
C ASN A 96 0.49 14.72 11.99
N GLU A 97 1.71 15.15 11.64
CA GLU A 97 2.62 15.90 12.51
C GLU A 97 3.24 15.08 13.66
N LYS A 98 2.92 13.77 13.75
CA LYS A 98 3.50 12.89 14.76
C LYS A 98 4.58 12.00 14.16
N PRO A 99 5.72 11.82 14.82
CA PRO A 99 6.76 10.92 14.35
C PRO A 99 6.24 9.49 14.23
N TYR A 100 6.66 8.81 13.17
CA TYR A 100 6.30 7.42 12.92
C TYR A 100 7.55 6.62 12.54
N LYS A 101 7.61 5.39 13.02
CA LYS A 101 8.66 4.44 12.64
C LYS A 101 8.05 3.10 12.31
N TYR A 102 8.31 2.62 11.09
CA TYR A 102 7.84 1.31 10.64
C TYR A 102 8.49 0.19 11.44
N LYS A 103 7.66 -0.79 11.83
CA LYS A 103 8.13 -2.02 12.49
C LYS A 103 7.48 -3.22 11.83
N GLU A 104 8.29 -4.20 11.45
CA GLU A 104 7.80 -5.51 11.06
C GLU A 104 7.59 -6.36 12.32
N ASP A 105 6.46 -7.06 12.35
CA ASP A 105 6.19 -8.04 13.38
C ASP A 105 6.59 -9.44 12.92
#